data_191a4140ee2218e4d79fa081928f3c76
#
_entry.id   191a4140ee2218e4d79fa081928f3c76
#
_cell.length_a   1.000
_cell.length_b   1.000
_cell.length_c   1.000
_cell.angle_alpha   90.00
_cell.angle_beta   90.00
_cell.angle_gamma   90.00
#
_symmetry.space_group_name_H-M   'P 1'
#
loop_
_entity.id
_entity.type
_entity.pdbx_description
1 polymer ?
#
loop_
_entity_poly.entity_id
_entity_poly.type
_entity_poly.pdbx_seq_one_letter_code
_entity_poly.pdbx_strand_id
1 'polypeptide(L)'
;LVAEMHRWGRLNISGRLQVLQLPQHYDFQDIRLTTEQTRQRLAKLGRDNVVAFQTRNPLHRVHEELTKRAMEDRDAVLLLHPVVGMTKPGDVDHYTRVRTYKALASQYYDQERVLLALVPLAMRLAGPREALWHALIRRNFGASHLIVGRDHASPGKDSRGKPFYDPYRAQELVEEFSEELGVGLVLFHELVYLPDGDRYEEVSRVAAGERTASLSGTQVREEYLNQGKKVPAWFTRPEVAEILSEAHPPRYRQGVCIWFTGLSGAGKSTTAEVLIALLLEHGRQVTLLDGDVVRTHLSKGLGFSKEDRDTNVRRIGFVAAEIVRHGGMVICAAVSPYRATRNEVRSMMGTDHFVEVFVDTPLEVCESRDTKGMYAKARRGEIRGFTGIDDPYESPENPEIILDTVTVDPGENARRIVDSLKERGFLRGEE
;
A
#
# COMPACT_ATOMS: atom_id res chain seq x y z
N LEU A 1 12.82 6.07 1.90
CA LEU A 1 14.04 5.29 2.15
C LEU A 1 15.03 6.06 3.05
N VAL A 2 15.44 7.29 2.70
CA VAL A 2 16.39 8.09 3.50
C VAL A 2 15.85 8.33 4.93
N ALA A 3 14.58 8.70 5.09
CA ALA A 3 13.94 8.87 6.39
C ALA A 3 13.95 7.57 7.22
N GLU A 4 13.78 6.42 6.58
CA GLU A 4 13.86 5.10 7.22
C GLU A 4 15.30 4.78 7.66
N MET A 5 16.29 5.04 6.80
CA MET A 5 17.69 4.85 7.15
C MET A 5 18.13 5.71 8.34
N HIS A 6 17.57 6.92 8.51
CA HIS A 6 17.84 7.77 9.66
C HIS A 6 17.30 7.22 11.00
N ARG A 7 16.34 6.30 10.95
CA ARG A 7 15.83 5.59 12.14
C ARG A 7 16.73 4.43 12.58
N TRP A 8 17.62 3.97 11.71
CA TRP A 8 18.55 2.88 12.04
C TRP A 8 19.65 3.40 12.98
N GLY A 9 20.22 2.48 13.77
CA GLY A 9 21.35 2.82 14.63
C GLY A 9 22.55 3.31 13.79
N ARG A 10 23.30 4.26 14.33
CA ARG A 10 24.45 4.87 13.65
C ARG A 10 25.75 4.07 13.83
N LEU A 11 25.73 3.03 14.66
CA LEU A 11 26.89 2.22 14.97
C LEU A 11 26.77 0.86 14.25
N ASN A 12 27.83 0.47 13.56
CA ASN A 12 27.99 -0.88 13.04
C ASN A 12 28.85 -1.66 14.03
N ILE A 13 28.34 -2.82 14.48
CA ILE A 13 29.05 -3.72 15.37
C ILE A 13 29.45 -4.95 14.56
N SER A 14 30.73 -5.32 14.62
CA SER A 14 31.24 -6.56 14.03
C SER A 14 31.97 -7.37 15.09
N GLY A 15 31.98 -8.68 14.93
CA GLY A 15 32.65 -9.58 15.86
C GLY A 15 32.22 -11.04 15.69
N ARG A 16 32.68 -11.89 16.59
CA ARG A 16 32.23 -13.27 16.65
C ARG A 16 30.80 -13.34 17.15
N LEU A 17 29.91 -14.00 16.39
CA LEU A 17 28.52 -14.14 16.74
C LEU A 17 28.27 -15.51 17.36
N GLN A 18 27.51 -15.53 18.46
CA GLN A 18 26.88 -16.73 18.99
C GLN A 18 25.37 -16.60 18.82
N VAL A 19 24.81 -17.44 17.97
CA VAL A 19 23.34 -17.48 17.77
C VAL A 19 22.72 -18.29 18.89
N LEU A 20 21.97 -17.64 19.76
CA LEU A 20 21.28 -18.29 20.86
C LEU A 20 19.97 -18.94 20.38
N GLN A 21 19.26 -18.26 19.51
CA GLN A 21 18.00 -18.74 18.93
C GLN A 21 17.75 -18.05 17.60
N LEU A 22 17.30 -18.79 16.59
CA LEU A 22 16.83 -18.21 15.34
C LEU A 22 15.44 -17.60 15.55
N PRO A 23 15.10 -16.48 14.85
CA PRO A 23 13.77 -15.94 14.84
C PRO A 23 12.75 -16.98 14.37
N GLN A 24 11.67 -17.14 15.13
CA GLN A 24 10.59 -18.03 14.75
C GLN A 24 9.64 -17.33 13.80
N HIS A 25 9.32 -17.99 12.68
CA HIS A 25 8.34 -17.53 11.70
C HIS A 25 7.14 -18.47 11.72
N TYR A 26 5.95 -17.91 11.63
CA TYR A 26 4.68 -18.66 11.70
C TYR A 26 3.96 -18.73 10.36
N ASP A 27 4.39 -17.92 9.39
CA ASP A 27 3.84 -17.84 8.03
C ASP A 27 4.65 -18.70 7.05
N PHE A 28 3.99 -19.34 6.10
CA PHE A 28 4.59 -20.08 4.98
C PHE A 28 5.72 -21.04 5.37
N GLN A 29 5.57 -21.76 6.47
CA GLN A 29 6.63 -22.59 7.06
C GLN A 29 7.12 -23.70 6.11
N ASP A 30 6.27 -24.17 5.20
CA ASP A 30 6.57 -25.17 4.18
C ASP A 30 7.65 -24.77 3.18
N ILE A 31 7.83 -23.46 2.98
CA ILE A 31 8.78 -22.87 2.03
C ILE A 31 9.82 -21.93 2.69
N ARG A 32 9.79 -21.75 4.01
CA ARG A 32 10.83 -21.06 4.77
C ARG A 32 11.97 -22.03 5.09
N LEU A 33 12.81 -22.28 4.10
CA LEU A 33 13.87 -23.27 4.17
C LEU A 33 15.19 -22.65 4.65
N THR A 34 15.94 -23.40 5.46
CA THR A 34 17.33 -23.07 5.75
C THR A 34 18.20 -23.29 4.50
N THR A 35 19.44 -22.81 4.54
CA THR A 35 20.42 -23.06 3.47
C THR A 35 20.64 -24.55 3.23
N GLU A 36 20.75 -25.32 4.31
CA GLU A 36 20.94 -26.78 4.24
C GLU A 36 19.70 -27.47 3.64
N GLN A 37 18.51 -27.17 4.13
CA GLN A 37 17.26 -27.75 3.61
C GLN A 37 17.06 -27.39 2.13
N THR A 38 17.40 -26.17 1.72
CA THR A 38 17.31 -25.75 0.32
C THR A 38 18.24 -26.55 -0.55
N ARG A 39 19.51 -26.68 -0.15
CA ARG A 39 20.51 -27.50 -0.87
C ARG A 39 20.08 -28.98 -0.99
N GLN A 40 19.58 -29.55 0.10
CA GLN A 40 19.09 -30.94 0.09
C GLN A 40 17.89 -31.14 -0.86
N ARG A 41 16.97 -30.17 -0.91
CA ARG A 41 15.84 -30.24 -1.84
C ARG A 41 16.27 -30.04 -3.30
N LEU A 42 17.18 -29.10 -3.57
CA LEU A 42 17.73 -28.89 -4.91
C LEU A 42 18.47 -30.12 -5.42
N ALA A 43 19.28 -30.77 -4.57
CA ALA A 43 20.00 -32.00 -4.93
C ALA A 43 19.02 -33.14 -5.33
N LYS A 44 17.85 -33.22 -4.73
CA LYS A 44 16.83 -34.23 -5.11
C LYS A 44 16.22 -34.01 -6.48
N LEU A 45 16.31 -32.79 -7.04
CA LEU A 45 15.84 -32.48 -8.39
C LEU A 45 16.83 -32.92 -9.49
N GLY A 46 18.00 -33.43 -9.09
CA GLY A 46 18.89 -34.23 -9.95
C GLY A 46 19.57 -33.49 -11.09
N ARG A 47 19.79 -32.16 -10.97
CA ARG A 47 20.54 -31.39 -11.97
C ARG A 47 21.70 -30.63 -11.31
N ASP A 48 22.78 -30.49 -12.05
CA ASP A 48 23.97 -29.82 -11.56
C ASP A 48 23.86 -28.31 -11.53
N ASN A 49 23.08 -27.74 -12.48
CA ASN A 49 22.88 -26.30 -12.55
C ASN A 49 21.62 -25.88 -11.80
N VAL A 50 21.77 -24.83 -11.01
CA VAL A 50 20.68 -24.16 -10.28
C VAL A 50 20.70 -22.69 -10.61
N VAL A 51 19.69 -22.21 -11.30
CA VAL A 51 19.47 -20.79 -11.59
C VAL A 51 18.60 -20.19 -10.51
N ALA A 52 19.10 -19.21 -9.78
CA ALA A 52 18.32 -18.48 -8.79
C ALA A 52 17.68 -17.23 -9.39
N PHE A 53 16.41 -17.02 -9.08
CA PHE A 53 15.68 -15.80 -9.38
C PHE A 53 15.24 -15.11 -8.10
N GLN A 54 15.70 -13.88 -7.89
CA GLN A 54 15.29 -13.03 -6.78
C GLN A 54 14.24 -12.04 -7.24
N THR A 55 13.20 -11.87 -6.42
CA THR A 55 12.22 -10.82 -6.63
C THR A 55 11.68 -10.26 -5.31
N ARG A 56 11.21 -9.03 -5.34
CA ARG A 56 10.43 -8.37 -4.29
C ARG A 56 9.06 -7.91 -4.80
N ASN A 57 8.74 -8.23 -6.05
CA ASN A 57 7.48 -7.88 -6.71
C ASN A 57 6.67 -9.14 -6.97
N PRO A 58 5.35 -9.05 -7.15
CA PRO A 58 4.56 -10.14 -7.71
C PRO A 58 5.14 -10.63 -9.03
N LEU A 59 5.03 -11.92 -9.30
CA LEU A 59 5.47 -12.48 -10.57
C LEU A 59 4.39 -12.28 -11.63
N HIS A 60 4.84 -11.80 -12.78
CA HIS A 60 4.02 -11.66 -13.99
C HIS A 60 4.57 -12.53 -15.10
N ARG A 61 3.87 -12.66 -16.22
CA ARG A 61 4.25 -13.53 -17.35
C ARG A 61 5.65 -13.22 -17.88
N VAL A 62 6.08 -11.97 -17.88
CA VAL A 62 7.45 -11.59 -18.27
C VAL A 62 8.51 -12.28 -17.39
N HIS A 63 8.26 -12.40 -16.09
CA HIS A 63 9.18 -13.08 -15.17
C HIS A 63 9.13 -14.61 -15.36
N GLU A 64 7.96 -15.16 -15.63
CA GLU A 64 7.79 -16.58 -15.98
C GLU A 64 8.59 -16.91 -17.23
N GLU A 65 8.44 -16.12 -18.29
CA GLU A 65 9.16 -16.28 -19.55
C GLU A 65 10.68 -16.20 -19.34
N LEU A 66 11.14 -15.17 -18.66
CA LEU A 66 12.55 -14.93 -18.35
C LEU A 66 13.17 -16.11 -17.59
N THR A 67 12.49 -16.60 -16.55
CA THR A 67 13.02 -17.71 -15.75
C THR A 67 13.02 -19.04 -16.51
N LYS A 68 12.02 -19.31 -17.35
CA LYS A 68 11.94 -20.49 -18.19
C LYS A 68 13.08 -20.51 -19.22
N ARG A 69 13.32 -19.40 -19.90
CA ARG A 69 14.48 -19.29 -20.82
C ARG A 69 15.80 -19.54 -20.09
N ALA A 70 15.97 -18.93 -18.90
CA ALA A 70 17.17 -19.18 -18.09
C ALA A 70 17.37 -20.64 -17.70
N MET A 71 16.29 -21.36 -17.39
CA MET A 71 16.32 -22.79 -17.09
C MET A 71 16.71 -23.63 -18.30
N GLU A 72 16.20 -23.29 -19.46
CA GLU A 72 16.47 -24.00 -20.74
C GLU A 72 17.91 -23.74 -21.18
N ASP A 73 18.35 -22.50 -21.22
CA ASP A 73 19.69 -22.10 -21.66
C ASP A 73 20.82 -22.74 -20.82
N ARG A 74 20.56 -23.08 -19.55
CA ARG A 74 21.51 -23.64 -18.62
C ARG A 74 21.26 -25.10 -18.27
N ASP A 75 20.22 -25.73 -18.84
CA ASP A 75 19.73 -27.05 -18.41
C ASP A 75 19.64 -27.14 -16.87
N ALA A 76 18.93 -26.20 -16.27
CA ALA A 76 18.96 -25.95 -14.84
C ALA A 76 17.62 -26.20 -14.13
N VAL A 77 17.70 -26.35 -12.82
CA VAL A 77 16.59 -26.18 -11.88
C VAL A 77 16.44 -24.70 -11.53
N LEU A 78 15.24 -24.24 -11.39
CA LEU A 78 14.94 -22.89 -10.90
C LEU A 78 14.82 -22.89 -9.36
N LEU A 79 15.67 -22.10 -8.70
CA LEU A 79 15.43 -21.66 -7.34
C LEU A 79 14.70 -20.32 -7.39
N LEU A 80 13.36 -20.38 -7.27
CA LEU A 80 12.53 -19.19 -7.09
C LEU A 80 12.67 -18.71 -5.64
N HIS A 81 13.43 -17.62 -5.43
CA HIS A 81 13.93 -17.23 -4.10
C HIS A 81 13.59 -15.78 -3.75
N PRO A 82 12.29 -15.47 -3.57
CA PRO A 82 11.84 -14.13 -3.25
C PRO A 82 12.23 -13.69 -1.84
N VAL A 83 12.43 -12.37 -1.68
CA VAL A 83 12.70 -11.77 -0.37
C VAL A 83 11.41 -11.48 0.36
N VAL A 84 11.35 -11.83 1.65
CA VAL A 84 10.19 -11.60 2.54
C VAL A 84 10.55 -10.75 3.77
N GLY A 85 11.74 -10.20 3.83
CA GLY A 85 12.11 -9.14 4.77
C GLY A 85 11.63 -7.77 4.31
N MET A 86 12.19 -6.73 4.92
CA MET A 86 11.88 -5.34 4.57
C MET A 86 12.27 -5.07 3.11
N THR A 87 11.38 -4.41 2.38
CA THR A 87 11.56 -3.98 0.99
C THR A 87 11.26 -2.48 0.86
N LYS A 88 11.01 -2.00 -0.34
CA LYS A 88 10.75 -0.58 -0.59
C LYS A 88 9.33 -0.21 -0.10
N PRO A 89 9.16 0.95 0.56
CA PRO A 89 7.82 1.47 0.86
C PRO A 89 6.95 1.55 -0.40
N GLY A 90 5.71 1.08 -0.29
CA GLY A 90 4.77 1.00 -1.41
C GLY A 90 4.85 -0.27 -2.26
N ASP A 91 5.78 -1.19 -1.96
CA ASP A 91 5.73 -2.54 -2.53
C ASP A 91 4.50 -3.30 -2.01
N VAL A 92 4.00 -4.24 -2.81
CA VAL A 92 2.95 -5.18 -2.37
C VAL A 92 3.47 -5.96 -1.15
N ASP A 93 2.63 -6.15 -0.15
CA ASP A 93 3.01 -6.87 1.07
C ASP A 93 3.47 -8.30 0.78
N HIS A 94 4.29 -8.86 1.67
CA HIS A 94 4.92 -10.15 1.39
C HIS A 94 3.92 -11.32 1.43
N TYR A 95 2.81 -11.23 2.17
CA TYR A 95 1.79 -12.30 2.19
C TYR A 95 1.12 -12.41 0.83
N THR A 96 0.71 -11.30 0.25
CA THR A 96 0.15 -11.22 -1.10
C THR A 96 1.16 -11.71 -2.14
N ARG A 97 2.41 -11.23 -2.07
CA ARG A 97 3.47 -11.65 -3.01
C ARG A 97 3.71 -13.16 -2.95
N VAL A 98 3.83 -13.74 -1.75
CA VAL A 98 4.08 -15.19 -1.59
C VAL A 98 2.90 -16.00 -2.12
N ARG A 99 1.64 -15.56 -1.93
CA ARG A 99 0.48 -16.20 -2.57
C ARG A 99 0.62 -16.23 -4.09
N THR A 100 1.07 -15.13 -4.72
CA THR A 100 1.29 -15.10 -6.18
C THR A 100 2.40 -16.06 -6.61
N TYR A 101 3.49 -16.17 -5.84
CA TYR A 101 4.58 -17.10 -6.13
C TYR A 101 4.13 -18.55 -6.03
N LYS A 102 3.36 -18.91 -4.99
CA LYS A 102 2.82 -20.26 -4.81
C LYS A 102 1.87 -20.63 -5.96
N ALA A 103 0.97 -19.73 -6.35
CA ALA A 103 0.06 -19.95 -7.47
C ALA A 103 0.82 -20.19 -8.79
N LEU A 104 1.81 -19.36 -9.08
CA LEU A 104 2.62 -19.50 -10.29
C LEU A 104 3.49 -20.75 -10.27
N ALA A 105 4.22 -20.98 -9.18
CA ALA A 105 5.11 -22.13 -9.07
C ALA A 105 4.37 -23.44 -9.21
N SER A 106 3.18 -23.59 -8.62
CA SER A 106 2.42 -24.85 -8.64
C SER A 106 1.71 -25.14 -9.97
N GLN A 107 1.35 -24.10 -10.75
CA GLN A 107 0.49 -24.27 -11.92
C GLN A 107 1.23 -24.12 -13.25
N TYR A 108 2.31 -23.33 -13.28
CA TYR A 108 2.97 -22.91 -14.53
C TYR A 108 4.40 -23.37 -14.67
N TYR A 109 4.96 -24.05 -13.66
CA TYR A 109 6.30 -24.64 -13.71
C TYR A 109 6.24 -26.15 -13.50
N ASP A 110 7.17 -26.86 -14.11
CA ASP A 110 7.42 -28.26 -13.84
C ASP A 110 7.93 -28.42 -12.40
N GLN A 111 7.20 -29.20 -11.59
CA GLN A 111 7.50 -29.41 -10.19
C GLN A 111 8.83 -30.18 -9.95
N GLU A 112 9.31 -30.88 -10.96
CA GLU A 112 10.60 -31.56 -10.93
C GLU A 112 11.76 -30.63 -11.27
N ARG A 113 11.45 -29.37 -11.67
CA ARG A 113 12.45 -28.40 -12.10
C ARG A 113 12.36 -27.04 -11.37
N VAL A 114 11.50 -26.92 -10.38
CA VAL A 114 11.36 -25.67 -9.61
C VAL A 114 11.34 -25.92 -8.12
N LEU A 115 12.06 -25.08 -7.38
CA LEU A 115 11.98 -25.00 -5.92
C LEU A 115 11.64 -23.56 -5.53
N LEU A 116 10.49 -23.37 -4.88
CA LEU A 116 10.15 -22.12 -4.22
C LEU A 116 10.65 -22.15 -2.78
N ALA A 117 11.52 -21.20 -2.41
CA ALA A 117 11.99 -21.01 -1.05
C ALA A 117 12.05 -19.52 -0.70
N LEU A 118 11.73 -19.15 0.53
CA LEU A 118 11.72 -17.77 0.97
C LEU A 118 13.04 -17.39 1.63
N VAL A 119 13.51 -16.16 1.36
CA VAL A 119 14.68 -15.62 2.04
C VAL A 119 14.29 -14.43 2.94
N PRO A 120 14.53 -14.52 4.27
CA PRO A 120 14.22 -13.45 5.21
C PRO A 120 15.27 -12.34 5.13
N LEU A 121 15.42 -11.74 3.95
CA LEU A 121 16.38 -10.71 3.65
C LEU A 121 15.70 -9.34 3.68
N ALA A 122 16.26 -8.41 4.46
CA ALA A 122 15.92 -7.00 4.39
C ALA A 122 16.77 -6.32 3.32
N MET A 123 16.16 -5.89 2.22
CA MET A 123 16.87 -5.22 1.14
C MET A 123 17.37 -3.84 1.57
N ARG A 124 18.56 -3.48 1.12
CA ARG A 124 19.19 -2.17 1.37
C ARG A 124 18.99 -1.19 0.24
N LEU A 125 18.58 -1.68 -0.94
CA LEU A 125 18.46 -0.91 -2.18
C LEU A 125 19.76 -0.19 -2.55
N ALA A 126 20.87 -0.92 -2.41
CA ALA A 126 22.24 -0.42 -2.63
C ALA A 126 22.76 -0.72 -4.04
N GLY A 127 21.88 -1.12 -4.97
CA GLY A 127 22.20 -1.34 -6.38
C GLY A 127 23.27 -2.39 -6.60
N PRO A 128 24.37 -2.04 -7.35
CA PRO A 128 25.41 -3.00 -7.73
C PRO A 128 26.04 -3.76 -6.56
N ARG A 129 26.31 -3.08 -5.44
CA ARG A 129 26.89 -3.74 -4.25
C ARG A 129 25.92 -4.74 -3.62
N GLU A 130 24.64 -4.43 -3.63
CA GLU A 130 23.63 -5.37 -3.13
C GLU A 130 23.46 -6.56 -4.07
N ALA A 131 23.65 -6.38 -5.37
CA ALA A 131 23.66 -7.49 -6.33
C ALA A 131 24.77 -8.51 -6.03
N LEU A 132 25.99 -8.07 -5.69
CA LEU A 132 27.07 -8.96 -5.22
C LEU A 132 26.65 -9.73 -3.96
N TRP A 133 26.06 -9.04 -2.99
CA TRP A 133 25.55 -9.67 -1.77
C TRP A 133 24.44 -10.68 -2.07
N HIS A 134 23.55 -10.37 -3.00
CA HIS A 134 22.53 -11.29 -3.46
C HIS A 134 23.09 -12.54 -4.11
N ALA A 135 24.19 -12.43 -4.88
CA ALA A 135 24.89 -13.57 -5.48
C ALA A 135 25.50 -14.46 -4.39
N LEU A 136 26.20 -13.88 -3.42
CA LEU A 136 26.76 -14.61 -2.27
C LEU A 136 25.71 -15.39 -1.49
N ILE A 137 24.57 -14.73 -1.20
CA ILE A 137 23.46 -15.39 -0.49
C ILE A 137 22.97 -16.59 -1.31
N ARG A 138 22.69 -16.45 -2.61
CA ARG A 138 22.14 -17.53 -3.44
C ARG A 138 23.14 -18.67 -3.61
N ARG A 139 24.43 -18.37 -3.71
CA ARG A 139 25.46 -19.39 -3.65
C ARG A 139 25.37 -20.23 -2.37
N ASN A 140 25.21 -19.58 -1.23
CA ASN A 140 25.06 -20.26 0.05
C ASN A 140 23.83 -21.16 0.10
N PHE A 141 22.76 -20.79 -0.59
CA PHE A 141 21.57 -21.63 -0.76
C PHE A 141 21.69 -22.68 -1.86
N GLY A 142 22.80 -22.76 -2.57
CA GLY A 142 23.10 -23.82 -3.55
C GLY A 142 22.91 -23.42 -5.00
N ALA A 143 22.71 -22.13 -5.31
CA ALA A 143 22.65 -21.67 -6.68
C ALA A 143 24.04 -21.65 -7.33
N SER A 144 24.13 -22.14 -8.57
CA SER A 144 25.28 -22.01 -9.44
C SER A 144 25.23 -20.76 -10.32
N HIS A 145 24.02 -20.24 -10.57
CA HIS A 145 23.79 -19.06 -11.39
C HIS A 145 22.76 -18.13 -10.74
N LEU A 146 22.87 -16.83 -10.99
CA LEU A 146 21.92 -15.82 -10.57
C LEU A 146 21.40 -15.02 -11.78
N ILE A 147 20.10 -14.85 -11.87
CA ILE A 147 19.49 -13.90 -12.81
C ILE A 147 19.63 -12.49 -12.23
N VAL A 148 20.32 -11.61 -12.95
CA VAL A 148 20.45 -10.20 -12.63
C VAL A 148 19.79 -9.38 -13.73
N GLY A 149 18.65 -8.77 -13.42
CA GLY A 149 17.90 -7.97 -14.37
C GLY A 149 18.31 -6.49 -14.34
N ARG A 150 17.69 -5.71 -15.20
CA ARG A 150 17.78 -4.26 -15.23
C ARG A 150 17.41 -3.65 -13.87
N ASP A 151 18.11 -2.59 -13.45
CA ASP A 151 17.85 -1.86 -12.20
C ASP A 151 17.85 -2.76 -10.94
N HIS A 152 18.66 -3.83 -10.93
CA HIS A 152 18.69 -4.79 -9.82
C HIS A 152 19.03 -4.11 -8.49
N ALA A 153 18.17 -4.26 -7.50
CA ALA A 153 18.27 -3.66 -6.17
C ALA A 153 18.43 -2.11 -6.16
N SER A 154 18.04 -1.43 -7.24
CA SER A 154 18.15 0.03 -7.34
C SER A 154 17.18 0.73 -6.39
N PRO A 155 17.59 1.85 -5.73
CA PRO A 155 16.68 2.71 -4.98
C PRO A 155 15.75 3.51 -5.90
N GLY A 156 16.01 3.53 -7.21
CA GLY A 156 15.26 4.29 -8.21
C GLY A 156 15.92 5.62 -8.56
N LYS A 157 15.16 6.72 -8.46
CA LYS A 157 15.61 8.07 -8.83
C LYS A 157 15.79 8.95 -7.61
N ASP A 158 16.68 9.94 -7.70
CA ASP A 158 16.86 11.00 -6.70
C ASP A 158 15.69 12.01 -6.74
N SER A 159 15.74 13.02 -5.88
CA SER A 159 14.72 14.10 -5.82
C SER A 159 14.65 14.97 -7.10
N ARG A 160 15.64 14.88 -7.97
CA ARG A 160 15.70 15.57 -9.27
C ARG A 160 15.31 14.67 -10.44
N GLY A 161 14.89 13.42 -10.15
CA GLY A 161 14.49 12.45 -11.17
C GLY A 161 15.64 11.72 -11.85
N LYS A 162 16.90 11.89 -11.39
CA LYS A 162 18.06 11.21 -11.95
C LYS A 162 18.23 9.83 -11.32
N PRO A 163 18.45 8.74 -12.10
CA PRO A 163 18.79 7.43 -11.57
C PRO A 163 20.07 7.46 -10.72
N PHE A 164 20.12 6.69 -9.64
CA PHE A 164 21.32 6.54 -8.81
C PHE A 164 22.41 5.74 -9.50
N TYR A 165 22.04 4.78 -10.35
CA TYR A 165 22.95 3.90 -11.09
C TYR A 165 22.46 3.73 -12.52
N ASP A 166 23.39 3.39 -13.41
CA ASP A 166 23.03 2.94 -14.76
C ASP A 166 22.25 1.63 -14.69
N PRO A 167 21.27 1.41 -15.57
CA PRO A 167 20.33 0.27 -15.48
C PRO A 167 21.00 -1.10 -15.40
N TYR A 168 22.15 -1.29 -16.06
CA TYR A 168 22.87 -2.56 -16.13
C TYR A 168 24.14 -2.61 -15.26
N ARG A 169 24.44 -1.56 -14.50
CA ARG A 169 25.66 -1.51 -13.67
C ARG A 169 25.75 -2.65 -12.65
N ALA A 170 24.60 -3.16 -12.19
CA ALA A 170 24.57 -4.32 -11.30
C ALA A 170 25.04 -5.61 -11.99
N GLN A 171 24.68 -5.80 -13.26
CA GLN A 171 25.13 -6.95 -14.07
C GLN A 171 26.66 -6.89 -14.27
N GLU A 172 27.16 -5.76 -14.74
CA GLU A 172 28.59 -5.54 -14.97
C GLU A 172 29.43 -5.85 -13.72
N LEU A 173 29.00 -5.34 -12.56
CA LEU A 173 29.75 -5.56 -11.32
C LEU A 173 29.73 -7.02 -10.87
N VAL A 174 28.59 -7.72 -10.96
CA VAL A 174 28.51 -9.13 -10.57
C VAL A 174 29.28 -10.00 -11.57
N GLU A 175 29.33 -9.66 -12.84
CA GLU A 175 30.11 -10.35 -13.87
C GLU A 175 31.61 -10.21 -13.60
N GLU A 176 32.08 -9.00 -13.28
CA GLU A 176 33.45 -8.70 -12.90
C GLU A 176 33.98 -9.62 -11.76
N PHE A 177 33.12 -9.92 -10.78
CA PHE A 177 33.44 -10.74 -9.62
C PHE A 177 32.92 -12.19 -9.69
N SER A 178 32.40 -12.64 -10.83
CA SER A 178 31.70 -13.94 -10.94
C SER A 178 32.60 -15.14 -10.57
N GLU A 179 33.88 -15.12 -10.94
CA GLU A 179 34.86 -16.17 -10.59
C GLU A 179 35.13 -16.21 -9.08
N GLU A 180 35.35 -15.05 -8.46
CA GLU A 180 35.57 -14.95 -7.01
C GLU A 180 34.30 -15.32 -6.22
N LEU A 181 33.15 -14.92 -6.70
CA LEU A 181 31.87 -15.27 -6.13
C LEU A 181 31.56 -16.77 -6.27
N GLY A 182 32.07 -17.44 -7.29
CA GLY A 182 31.70 -18.81 -7.65
C GLY A 182 30.23 -18.92 -8.08
N VAL A 183 29.67 -17.89 -8.72
CA VAL A 183 28.31 -17.84 -9.23
C VAL A 183 28.31 -17.24 -10.63
N GLY A 184 27.83 -18.01 -11.60
CA GLY A 184 27.63 -17.52 -12.96
C GLY A 184 26.44 -16.58 -13.06
N LEU A 185 26.44 -15.70 -14.05
CA LEU A 185 25.32 -14.85 -14.36
C LEU A 185 24.46 -15.42 -15.48
N VAL A 186 23.16 -15.17 -15.34
CA VAL A 186 22.25 -15.21 -16.46
C VAL A 186 21.81 -13.77 -16.72
N LEU A 187 22.32 -13.21 -17.82
CA LEU A 187 22.04 -11.85 -18.22
C LEU A 187 20.74 -11.80 -19.00
N PHE A 188 19.85 -10.93 -18.60
CA PHE A 188 18.66 -10.64 -19.39
C PHE A 188 18.54 -9.13 -19.66
N HIS A 189 18.26 -8.82 -20.91
CA HIS A 189 17.84 -7.50 -21.33
C HIS A 189 16.34 -7.32 -21.10
N GLU A 190 15.87 -6.10 -21.25
CA GLU A 190 14.44 -5.77 -21.10
C GLU A 190 13.60 -6.56 -22.10
N LEU A 191 12.60 -7.29 -21.58
CA LEU A 191 11.62 -8.00 -22.38
C LEU A 191 10.37 -7.15 -22.51
N VAL A 192 9.79 -7.13 -23.72
CA VAL A 192 8.49 -6.54 -24.03
C VAL A 192 7.57 -7.57 -24.63
N TYR A 193 6.27 -7.37 -24.45
CA TYR A 193 5.28 -8.20 -25.08
C TYR A 193 4.97 -7.70 -26.48
N LEU A 194 4.89 -8.63 -27.45
CA LEU A 194 4.54 -8.42 -28.85
C LEU A 194 3.12 -8.92 -29.08
N PRO A 195 2.10 -8.02 -29.15
CA PRO A 195 0.70 -8.43 -29.28
C PRO A 195 0.39 -9.26 -30.52
N ASP A 196 1.01 -8.93 -31.64
CA ASP A 196 0.74 -9.56 -32.92
C ASP A 196 1.27 -11.02 -32.98
N GLY A 197 2.21 -11.39 -32.11
CA GLY A 197 2.78 -12.75 -32.02
C GLY A 197 2.45 -13.48 -30.71
N ASP A 198 1.67 -12.87 -29.79
CA ASP A 198 1.41 -13.37 -28.41
C ASP A 198 2.68 -13.93 -27.75
N ARG A 199 3.79 -13.20 -27.81
CA ARG A 199 5.09 -13.61 -27.30
C ARG A 199 5.84 -12.47 -26.65
N TYR A 200 6.84 -12.81 -25.84
CA TYR A 200 7.80 -11.87 -25.30
C TYR A 200 9.09 -11.90 -26.11
N GLU A 201 9.69 -10.72 -26.29
CA GLU A 201 10.98 -10.58 -26.99
C GLU A 201 11.85 -9.54 -26.29
N GLU A 202 13.16 -9.69 -26.44
CA GLU A 202 14.09 -8.64 -26.00
C GLU A 202 13.91 -7.36 -26.83
N VAL A 203 13.89 -6.21 -26.17
CA VAL A 203 13.73 -4.91 -26.84
C VAL A 203 14.72 -4.73 -27.99
N SER A 204 15.96 -5.22 -27.81
CA SER A 204 17.01 -5.17 -28.83
C SER A 204 16.74 -5.96 -30.09
N ARG A 205 15.81 -6.93 -30.04
CA ARG A 205 15.44 -7.84 -31.15
C ARG A 205 14.10 -7.47 -31.80
N VAL A 206 13.41 -6.47 -31.27
CA VAL A 206 12.13 -6.03 -31.82
C VAL A 206 12.35 -5.29 -33.13
N ALA A 207 11.65 -5.69 -34.18
CA ALA A 207 11.75 -5.06 -35.49
C ALA A 207 11.20 -3.62 -35.47
N ALA A 208 11.77 -2.75 -36.30
CA ALA A 208 11.28 -1.36 -36.41
C ALA A 208 9.80 -1.36 -36.89
N GLY A 209 8.94 -0.70 -36.11
CA GLY A 209 7.49 -0.63 -36.39
C GLY A 209 6.65 -1.77 -35.82
N GLU A 210 7.25 -2.77 -35.18
CA GLU A 210 6.51 -3.84 -34.47
C GLU A 210 5.84 -3.28 -33.21
N ARG A 211 4.59 -3.63 -32.99
CA ARG A 211 3.84 -3.15 -31.81
C ARG A 211 4.33 -3.84 -30.55
N THR A 212 4.57 -3.03 -29.53
CA THR A 212 4.97 -3.52 -28.22
C THR A 212 3.97 -3.10 -27.15
N ALA A 213 3.84 -3.90 -26.08
CA ALA A 213 3.07 -3.55 -24.89
C ALA A 213 3.86 -3.84 -23.63
N SER A 214 3.75 -2.93 -22.66
CA SER A 214 4.30 -3.09 -21.32
C SER A 214 3.40 -2.39 -20.31
N LEU A 215 3.41 -2.87 -19.06
CA LEU A 215 2.71 -2.23 -17.95
C LEU A 215 3.64 -2.13 -16.75
N SER A 216 3.66 -0.97 -16.13
CA SER A 216 4.32 -0.76 -14.84
C SER A 216 3.41 -1.18 -13.69
N GLY A 217 3.99 -1.51 -12.54
CA GLY A 217 3.21 -1.81 -11.32
C GLY A 217 2.27 -0.66 -10.90
N THR A 218 2.65 0.59 -11.17
CA THR A 218 1.80 1.76 -10.93
C THR A 218 0.58 1.76 -11.85
N GLN A 219 0.78 1.54 -13.15
CA GLN A 219 -0.33 1.43 -14.10
C GLN A 219 -1.28 0.29 -13.76
N VAL A 220 -0.76 -0.88 -13.39
CA VAL A 220 -1.60 -2.01 -12.96
C VAL A 220 -2.49 -1.60 -11.78
N ARG A 221 -1.94 -0.91 -10.78
CA ARG A 221 -2.72 -0.46 -9.63
C ARG A 221 -3.75 0.60 -9.99
N GLU A 222 -3.34 1.65 -10.73
CA GLU A 222 -4.19 2.81 -10.95
C GLU A 222 -5.20 2.64 -12.09
N GLU A 223 -4.80 1.99 -13.19
CA GLU A 223 -5.64 1.86 -14.37
C GLU A 223 -6.51 0.58 -14.35
N TYR A 224 -6.10 -0.44 -13.57
CA TYR A 224 -6.82 -1.72 -13.50
C TYR A 224 -7.39 -1.99 -12.11
N LEU A 225 -6.56 -2.18 -11.08
CA LEU A 225 -7.02 -2.61 -9.76
C LEU A 225 -7.94 -1.56 -9.12
N ASN A 226 -7.53 -0.30 -9.07
CA ASN A 226 -8.36 0.79 -8.51
C ASN A 226 -9.69 0.95 -9.23
N GLN A 227 -9.73 0.66 -10.52
CA GLN A 227 -10.94 0.77 -11.34
C GLN A 227 -11.76 -0.53 -11.39
N GLY A 228 -11.27 -1.62 -10.79
CA GLY A 228 -11.93 -2.93 -10.85
C GLY A 228 -11.89 -3.58 -12.24
N LYS A 229 -10.99 -3.14 -13.10
CA LYS A 229 -10.77 -3.73 -14.42
C LYS A 229 -9.92 -4.97 -14.31
N LYS A 230 -10.15 -5.95 -15.18
CA LYS A 230 -9.31 -7.14 -15.27
C LYS A 230 -7.93 -6.77 -15.81
N VAL A 231 -6.88 -7.18 -15.09
CA VAL A 231 -5.51 -7.05 -15.58
C VAL A 231 -5.34 -7.93 -16.82
N PRO A 232 -4.71 -7.44 -17.91
CA PRO A 232 -4.60 -8.19 -19.15
C PRO A 232 -3.89 -9.55 -18.99
N ALA A 233 -4.42 -10.59 -19.63
CA ALA A 233 -3.89 -11.96 -19.54
C ALA A 233 -2.47 -12.08 -20.14
N TRP A 234 -2.11 -11.21 -21.07
CA TRP A 234 -0.74 -11.17 -21.59
C TRP A 234 0.26 -10.64 -20.53
N PHE A 235 -0.17 -9.80 -19.59
CA PHE A 235 0.69 -9.25 -18.55
C PHE A 235 0.84 -10.19 -17.36
N THR A 236 -0.26 -10.80 -16.89
CA THR A 236 -0.23 -11.69 -15.73
C THR A 236 -1.21 -12.84 -15.83
N ARG A 237 -0.94 -13.89 -15.08
CA ARG A 237 -1.83 -15.07 -15.02
C ARG A 237 -3.10 -14.76 -14.25
N PRO A 238 -4.25 -15.41 -14.60
CA PRO A 238 -5.54 -15.15 -13.95
C PRO A 238 -5.49 -15.27 -12.42
N GLU A 239 -4.83 -16.29 -11.89
CA GLU A 239 -4.73 -16.56 -10.46
C GLU A 239 -3.93 -15.45 -9.73
N VAL A 240 -2.90 -14.94 -10.38
CA VAL A 240 -2.13 -13.79 -9.86
C VAL A 240 -2.97 -12.53 -9.89
N ALA A 241 -3.72 -12.28 -10.96
CA ALA A 241 -4.63 -11.14 -11.08
C ALA A 241 -5.70 -11.16 -9.99
N GLU A 242 -6.28 -12.35 -9.70
CA GLU A 242 -7.26 -12.53 -8.63
C GLU A 242 -6.67 -12.21 -7.26
N ILE A 243 -5.53 -12.79 -6.91
CA ILE A 243 -4.82 -12.52 -5.64
C ILE A 243 -4.52 -11.03 -5.47
N LEU A 244 -4.07 -10.35 -6.53
CA LEU A 244 -3.80 -8.92 -6.49
C LEU A 244 -5.08 -8.09 -6.33
N SER A 245 -6.17 -8.49 -6.98
CA SER A 245 -7.47 -7.81 -6.86
C SER A 245 -8.10 -7.98 -5.48
N GLU A 246 -7.91 -9.14 -4.84
CA GLU A 246 -8.33 -9.37 -3.45
C GLU A 246 -7.55 -8.49 -2.47
N ALA A 247 -6.21 -8.43 -2.64
CA ALA A 247 -5.34 -7.66 -1.77
C ALA A 247 -5.45 -6.14 -1.99
N HIS A 248 -5.83 -5.73 -3.21
CA HIS A 248 -6.02 -4.34 -3.58
C HIS A 248 -7.38 -4.17 -4.28
N PRO A 249 -8.46 -4.11 -3.49
CA PRO A 249 -9.80 -4.00 -4.04
C PRO A 249 -10.00 -2.69 -4.80
N PRO A 250 -10.95 -2.62 -5.74
CA PRO A 250 -11.27 -1.41 -6.46
C PRO A 250 -11.61 -0.26 -5.52
N ARG A 251 -11.33 0.97 -5.95
CA ARG A 251 -11.49 2.16 -5.10
C ARG A 251 -12.89 2.28 -4.49
N TYR A 252 -13.94 1.92 -5.27
CA TYR A 252 -15.31 1.92 -4.79
C TYR A 252 -15.62 0.84 -3.72
N ARG A 253 -14.68 -0.07 -3.44
CA ARG A 253 -14.74 -1.04 -2.33
C ARG A 253 -13.76 -0.71 -1.20
N GLN A 254 -12.87 0.25 -1.39
CA GLN A 254 -11.95 0.69 -0.35
C GLN A 254 -12.68 1.50 0.72
N GLY A 255 -12.09 1.57 1.90
CA GLY A 255 -12.62 2.38 2.99
C GLY A 255 -12.36 3.86 2.78
N VAL A 256 -13.25 4.69 3.30
CA VAL A 256 -13.11 6.15 3.33
C VAL A 256 -13.74 6.75 4.57
N CYS A 257 -13.09 7.74 5.15
CA CYS A 257 -13.61 8.55 6.24
C CYS A 257 -14.12 9.89 5.70
N ILE A 258 -15.38 10.19 5.96
CA ILE A 258 -16.00 11.48 5.70
C ILE A 258 -16.05 12.20 7.04
N TRP A 259 -15.13 13.16 7.22
CA TRP A 259 -14.94 13.85 8.48
C TRP A 259 -15.57 15.22 8.48
N PHE A 260 -16.76 15.33 9.09
CA PHE A 260 -17.40 16.62 9.29
C PHE A 260 -16.75 17.39 10.44
N THR A 261 -16.45 18.66 10.19
CA THR A 261 -15.99 19.62 11.20
C THR A 261 -16.78 20.92 11.09
N GLY A 262 -16.93 21.64 12.18
CA GLY A 262 -17.70 22.89 12.25
C GLY A 262 -18.32 23.07 13.64
N LEU A 263 -18.86 24.25 13.90
CA LEU A 263 -19.45 24.65 15.20
C LEU A 263 -20.62 23.73 15.61
N SER A 264 -20.95 23.71 16.90
CA SER A 264 -22.21 23.09 17.35
C SER A 264 -23.40 23.78 16.68
N GLY A 265 -24.44 23.04 16.28
CA GLY A 265 -25.57 23.66 15.56
C GLY A 265 -25.31 24.02 14.09
N ALA A 266 -24.09 23.77 13.56
CA ALA A 266 -23.75 24.06 12.16
C ALA A 266 -24.50 23.19 11.13
N GLY A 267 -25.14 22.08 11.52
CA GLY A 267 -25.87 21.20 10.60
C GLY A 267 -25.16 19.90 10.22
N LYS A 268 -24.04 19.56 10.88
CA LYS A 268 -23.25 18.35 10.61
C LYS A 268 -24.07 17.07 10.67
N SER A 269 -24.75 16.82 11.80
CA SER A 269 -25.56 15.59 12.01
C SER A 269 -26.71 15.50 11.02
N THR A 270 -27.41 16.60 10.76
CA THR A 270 -28.50 16.63 9.79
C THR A 270 -28.04 16.27 8.39
N THR A 271 -26.94 16.85 7.92
CA THR A 271 -26.37 16.51 6.60
C THR A 271 -25.85 15.07 6.59
N ALA A 272 -25.23 14.59 7.69
CA ALA A 272 -24.75 13.23 7.82
C ALA A 272 -25.88 12.19 7.73
N GLU A 273 -27.04 12.44 8.35
CA GLU A 273 -28.21 11.55 8.29
C GLU A 273 -28.73 11.40 6.85
N VAL A 274 -28.85 12.50 6.13
CA VAL A 274 -29.25 12.46 4.71
C VAL A 274 -28.19 11.74 3.86
N LEU A 275 -26.92 12.04 4.10
CA LEU A 275 -25.81 11.41 3.38
C LEU A 275 -25.81 9.89 3.58
N ILE A 276 -26.09 9.38 4.78
CA ILE A 276 -26.19 7.94 5.05
C ILE A 276 -27.23 7.30 4.13
N ALA A 277 -28.41 7.89 4.00
CA ALA A 277 -29.47 7.35 3.13
C ALA A 277 -28.98 7.24 1.68
N LEU A 278 -28.37 8.29 1.14
CA LEU A 278 -27.82 8.30 -0.22
C LEU A 278 -26.71 7.28 -0.42
N LEU A 279 -25.82 7.11 0.56
CA LEU A 279 -24.73 6.13 0.47
C LEU A 279 -25.24 4.68 0.53
N LEU A 280 -26.30 4.42 1.32
CA LEU A 280 -26.97 3.12 1.36
C LEU A 280 -27.64 2.80 0.02
N GLU A 281 -28.28 3.80 -0.64
CA GLU A 281 -28.81 3.65 -2.01
C GLU A 281 -27.72 3.27 -3.02
N HIS A 282 -26.50 3.78 -2.85
CA HIS A 282 -25.33 3.39 -3.63
C HIS A 282 -24.70 2.04 -3.21
N GLY A 283 -25.37 1.26 -2.35
CA GLY A 283 -24.93 -0.05 -1.90
C GLY A 283 -23.73 -0.04 -0.94
N ARG A 284 -23.39 1.13 -0.33
CA ARG A 284 -22.31 1.23 0.66
C ARG A 284 -22.87 1.13 2.08
N GLN A 285 -22.32 0.23 2.87
CA GLN A 285 -22.56 0.24 4.31
C GLN A 285 -21.76 1.36 4.96
N VAL A 286 -22.38 2.07 5.89
CA VAL A 286 -21.82 3.27 6.53
C VAL A 286 -21.90 3.14 8.04
N THR A 287 -20.80 3.46 8.72
CA THR A 287 -20.78 3.65 10.18
C THR A 287 -20.84 5.13 10.49
N LEU A 288 -21.77 5.54 11.36
CA LEU A 288 -21.84 6.91 11.87
C LEU A 288 -21.17 6.98 13.25
N LEU A 289 -20.17 7.84 13.38
CA LEU A 289 -19.54 8.23 14.64
C LEU A 289 -19.97 9.67 14.96
N ASP A 290 -21.20 9.82 15.44
CA ASP A 290 -21.71 11.12 15.89
C ASP A 290 -21.14 11.48 17.27
N GLY A 291 -20.88 12.77 17.49
CA GLY A 291 -20.21 13.26 18.70
C GLY A 291 -20.92 12.91 20.00
N ASP A 292 -22.26 12.85 19.99
CA ASP A 292 -23.05 12.53 21.21
C ASP A 292 -23.00 11.03 21.52
N VAL A 293 -23.15 10.19 20.50
CA VAL A 293 -23.04 8.72 20.61
C VAL A 293 -21.63 8.33 21.06
N VAL A 294 -20.62 8.96 20.47
CA VAL A 294 -19.22 8.73 20.83
C VAL A 294 -18.94 9.11 22.28
N ARG A 295 -19.48 10.25 22.75
CA ARG A 295 -19.29 10.67 24.14
C ARG A 295 -19.93 9.69 25.14
N THR A 296 -21.02 9.05 24.76
CA THR A 296 -21.69 8.05 25.60
C THR A 296 -20.90 6.75 25.72
N HIS A 297 -20.36 6.25 24.59
CA HIS A 297 -19.81 4.90 24.53
C HIS A 297 -18.27 4.87 24.52
N LEU A 298 -17.62 5.78 23.78
CA LEU A 298 -16.17 5.75 23.57
C LEU A 298 -15.42 6.74 24.47
N SER A 299 -16.03 7.88 24.79
CA SER A 299 -15.38 8.99 25.49
C SER A 299 -16.09 9.38 26.78
N LYS A 300 -16.79 8.45 27.41
CA LYS A 300 -17.43 8.64 28.73
C LYS A 300 -16.39 9.11 29.75
N GLY A 301 -16.69 10.19 30.45
CA GLY A 301 -15.82 10.75 31.47
C GLY A 301 -14.88 11.86 30.98
N LEU A 302 -14.78 12.11 29.67
CA LEU A 302 -14.08 13.28 29.15
C LEU A 302 -14.93 14.56 29.34
N GLY A 303 -14.27 15.64 29.78
CA GLY A 303 -14.85 16.97 29.90
C GLY A 303 -14.82 17.76 28.58
N PHE A 304 -14.68 19.09 28.73
CA PHE A 304 -14.63 20.05 27.62
C PHE A 304 -13.30 20.82 27.58
N SER A 305 -12.29 20.42 28.36
CA SER A 305 -10.96 20.99 28.24
C SER A 305 -10.38 20.75 26.84
N LYS A 306 -9.36 21.49 26.46
CA LYS A 306 -8.67 21.30 25.18
C LYS A 306 -8.13 19.88 25.06
N GLU A 307 -7.51 19.39 26.14
CA GLU A 307 -6.92 18.04 26.21
C GLU A 307 -7.99 16.95 26.05
N ASP A 308 -9.14 17.11 26.69
CA ASP A 308 -10.27 16.17 26.59
C ASP A 308 -10.85 16.16 25.17
N ARG A 309 -10.96 17.31 24.51
CA ARG A 309 -11.42 17.41 23.13
C ARG A 309 -10.44 16.75 22.16
N ASP A 310 -9.16 17.03 22.31
CA ASP A 310 -8.11 16.39 21.52
C ASP A 310 -8.12 14.88 21.71
N THR A 311 -8.25 14.41 22.95
CA THR A 311 -8.37 13.01 23.28
C THR A 311 -9.61 12.37 22.62
N ASN A 312 -10.75 13.05 22.69
CA ASN A 312 -11.98 12.59 22.04
C ASN A 312 -11.82 12.46 20.52
N VAL A 313 -11.26 13.49 19.87
CA VAL A 313 -11.03 13.50 18.41
C VAL A 313 -10.05 12.39 18.01
N ARG A 314 -8.96 12.17 18.76
CA ARG A 314 -8.03 11.06 18.52
C ARG A 314 -8.69 9.68 18.66
N ARG A 315 -9.55 9.49 19.66
CA ARG A 315 -10.30 8.23 19.83
C ARG A 315 -11.24 7.96 18.67
N ILE A 316 -12.00 8.98 18.23
CA ILE A 316 -12.84 8.89 17.03
C ILE A 316 -11.97 8.54 15.82
N GLY A 317 -10.87 9.25 15.64
CA GLY A 317 -9.93 9.05 14.53
C GLY A 317 -9.33 7.65 14.50
N PHE A 318 -8.96 7.09 15.65
CA PHE A 318 -8.46 5.72 15.74
C PHE A 318 -9.52 4.69 15.30
N VAL A 319 -10.75 4.80 15.82
CA VAL A 319 -11.84 3.88 15.43
C VAL A 319 -12.17 4.03 13.94
N ALA A 320 -12.23 5.27 13.44
CA ALA A 320 -12.46 5.53 12.03
C ALA A 320 -11.35 4.93 11.15
N ALA A 321 -10.09 5.04 11.56
CA ALA A 321 -8.96 4.46 10.84
C ALA A 321 -9.04 2.92 10.75
N GLU A 322 -9.47 2.25 11.82
CA GLU A 322 -9.68 0.79 11.79
C GLU A 322 -10.81 0.40 10.83
N ILE A 323 -11.92 1.15 10.82
CA ILE A 323 -13.03 0.92 9.88
C ILE A 323 -12.55 1.09 8.44
N VAL A 324 -11.83 2.17 8.15
CA VAL A 324 -11.28 2.47 6.81
C VAL A 324 -10.30 1.38 6.37
N ARG A 325 -9.41 0.94 7.25
CA ARG A 325 -8.43 -0.12 6.97
C ARG A 325 -9.08 -1.43 6.53
N HIS A 326 -10.27 -1.72 7.05
CA HIS A 326 -11.06 -2.90 6.70
C HIS A 326 -12.06 -2.66 5.55
N GLY A 327 -11.89 -1.58 4.78
CA GLY A 327 -12.71 -1.29 3.60
C GLY A 327 -14.07 -0.64 3.93
N GLY A 328 -14.33 -0.33 5.21
CA GLY A 328 -15.58 0.30 5.64
C GLY A 328 -15.63 1.79 5.32
N MET A 329 -16.84 2.31 5.11
CA MET A 329 -17.11 3.74 5.00
C MET A 329 -17.55 4.27 6.36
N VAL A 330 -16.96 5.36 6.82
CA VAL A 330 -17.30 5.97 8.11
C VAL A 330 -17.55 7.47 7.97
N ILE A 331 -18.63 7.92 8.57
CA ILE A 331 -18.94 9.34 8.74
C ILE A 331 -18.63 9.71 10.19
N CYS A 332 -17.77 10.70 10.39
CA CYS A 332 -17.48 11.27 11.69
C CYS A 332 -18.09 12.68 11.78
N ALA A 333 -19.06 12.89 12.69
CA ALA A 333 -19.71 14.18 12.88
C ALA A 333 -19.35 14.75 14.24
N ALA A 334 -18.23 15.47 14.32
CA ALA A 334 -17.72 16.07 15.54
C ALA A 334 -17.32 17.54 15.30
N VAL A 335 -17.33 18.36 16.36
CA VAL A 335 -16.86 19.77 16.26
C VAL A 335 -15.40 19.79 15.82
N SER A 336 -14.55 18.95 16.44
CA SER A 336 -13.09 18.81 16.17
C SER A 336 -12.42 20.17 15.91
N PRO A 337 -12.33 21.03 16.95
CA PRO A 337 -12.07 22.45 16.75
C PRO A 337 -10.61 22.76 16.33
N TYR A 338 -9.66 21.91 16.68
CA TYR A 338 -8.25 22.20 16.50
C TYR A 338 -7.67 21.53 15.26
N ARG A 339 -7.04 22.30 14.39
CA ARG A 339 -6.46 21.90 13.13
C ARG A 339 -5.38 20.82 13.27
N ALA A 340 -4.52 20.99 14.27
CA ALA A 340 -3.43 20.04 14.53
C ALA A 340 -3.96 18.63 14.78
N THR A 341 -5.02 18.48 15.58
CA THR A 341 -5.61 17.17 15.89
C THR A 341 -6.35 16.57 14.69
N ARG A 342 -7.03 17.39 13.86
CA ARG A 342 -7.62 16.90 12.59
C ARG A 342 -6.55 16.39 11.64
N ASN A 343 -5.43 17.11 11.50
CA ASN A 343 -4.29 16.68 10.67
C ASN A 343 -3.64 15.39 11.18
N GLU A 344 -3.56 15.23 12.50
CA GLU A 344 -3.09 13.99 13.14
C GLU A 344 -4.00 12.81 12.76
N VAL A 345 -5.32 12.99 12.87
CA VAL A 345 -6.30 11.98 12.48
C VAL A 345 -6.24 11.66 10.98
N ARG A 346 -6.12 12.67 10.12
CA ARG A 346 -5.92 12.48 8.67
C ARG A 346 -4.71 11.58 8.41
N SER A 347 -3.62 11.77 9.14
CA SER A 347 -2.41 10.96 8.96
C SER A 347 -2.55 9.50 9.37
N MET A 348 -3.50 9.15 10.25
CA MET A 348 -3.78 7.77 10.64
C MET A 348 -4.35 6.92 9.49
N MET A 349 -5.06 7.55 8.54
CA MET A 349 -5.76 6.88 7.43
C MET A 349 -5.06 7.06 6.09
N GLY A 350 -4.13 8.01 6.00
CA GLY A 350 -3.59 8.51 4.74
C GLY A 350 -4.49 9.55 4.08
N THR A 351 -3.88 10.47 3.35
CA THR A 351 -4.58 11.61 2.74
C THR A 351 -5.66 11.19 1.75
N ASP A 352 -5.45 10.08 1.04
CA ASP A 352 -6.35 9.61 -0.02
C ASP A 352 -7.66 8.98 0.49
N HIS A 353 -7.71 8.62 1.77
CA HIS A 353 -8.85 7.96 2.41
C HIS A 353 -9.58 8.84 3.42
N PHE A 354 -9.23 10.12 3.48
CA PHE A 354 -9.81 11.11 4.38
C PHE A 354 -10.40 12.26 3.59
N VAL A 355 -11.70 12.51 3.74
CA VAL A 355 -12.44 13.59 3.11
C VAL A 355 -12.94 14.53 4.21
N GLU A 356 -12.27 15.67 4.38
CA GLU A 356 -12.66 16.69 5.35
C GLU A 356 -13.80 17.55 4.79
N VAL A 357 -14.93 17.54 5.49
CA VAL A 357 -16.11 18.32 5.15
C VAL A 357 -16.25 19.45 6.17
N PHE A 358 -15.93 20.65 5.75
CA PHE A 358 -16.10 21.84 6.58
C PHE A 358 -17.52 22.38 6.43
N VAL A 359 -18.26 22.37 7.54
CA VAL A 359 -19.60 22.98 7.60
C VAL A 359 -19.45 24.41 8.08
N ASP A 360 -19.34 25.33 7.11
CA ASP A 360 -19.08 26.75 7.33
C ASP A 360 -20.40 27.51 7.59
N THR A 361 -20.80 27.47 8.84
CA THR A 361 -22.02 28.17 9.31
C THR A 361 -21.63 29.27 10.29
N PRO A 362 -22.06 30.52 10.08
CA PRO A 362 -21.76 31.62 10.99
C PRO A 362 -22.24 31.34 12.42
N LEU A 363 -21.43 31.83 13.38
CA LEU A 363 -21.70 31.62 14.81
C LEU A 363 -23.08 32.06 15.23
N GLU A 364 -23.53 33.21 14.73
CA GLU A 364 -24.86 33.79 15.05
C GLU A 364 -25.99 32.88 14.62
N VAL A 365 -25.82 32.19 13.48
CA VAL A 365 -26.78 31.20 12.97
C VAL A 365 -26.74 29.94 13.84
N CYS A 366 -25.56 29.48 14.24
CA CYS A 366 -25.42 28.35 15.16
C CYS A 366 -26.05 28.64 16.53
N GLU A 367 -25.85 29.85 17.06
CA GLU A 367 -26.48 30.30 18.32
C GLU A 367 -28.00 30.40 18.19
N SER A 368 -28.53 30.93 17.08
CA SER A 368 -29.96 30.99 16.86
C SER A 368 -30.63 29.62 16.77
N ARG A 369 -29.94 28.65 16.28
CA ARG A 369 -30.40 27.26 16.21
C ARG A 369 -30.39 26.54 17.56
N ASP A 370 -29.42 26.78 18.38
CA ASP A 370 -29.12 26.22 19.74
C ASP A 370 -30.00 25.07 20.22
N THR A 371 -30.11 24.02 19.39
CA THR A 371 -31.05 22.90 19.58
C THR A 371 -30.87 22.16 20.93
N LYS A 372 -29.72 22.33 21.56
CA LYS A 372 -29.35 21.69 22.84
C LYS A 372 -29.28 22.67 24.01
N GLY A 373 -29.53 23.95 23.79
CA GLY A 373 -29.42 25.01 24.79
C GLY A 373 -27.99 25.25 25.30
N MET A 374 -26.96 24.78 24.55
CA MET A 374 -25.56 24.82 24.97
C MET A 374 -25.00 26.25 24.84
N TYR A 375 -25.33 26.97 23.78
CA TYR A 375 -24.92 28.37 23.60
C TYR A 375 -25.49 29.26 24.70
N ALA A 376 -26.77 29.10 25.00
CA ALA A 376 -27.42 29.84 26.08
C ALA A 376 -26.74 29.60 27.45
N LYS A 377 -26.36 28.37 27.75
CA LYS A 377 -25.61 28.02 28.96
C LYS A 377 -24.19 28.60 28.97
N ALA A 378 -23.48 28.56 27.84
CA ALA A 378 -22.15 29.13 27.70
C ALA A 378 -22.16 30.67 27.90
N ARG A 379 -23.16 31.37 27.29
CA ARG A 379 -23.34 32.81 27.45
C ARG A 379 -23.66 33.22 28.90
N ARG A 380 -24.34 32.34 29.68
CA ARG A 380 -24.55 32.57 31.12
C ARG A 380 -23.37 32.15 31.99
N GLY A 381 -22.30 31.67 31.42
CA GLY A 381 -21.10 31.20 32.14
C GLY A 381 -21.29 29.86 32.88
N GLU A 382 -22.34 29.13 32.62
CA GLU A 382 -22.64 27.81 33.18
C GLU A 382 -21.71 26.72 32.56
N ILE A 383 -21.29 26.94 31.31
CA ILE A 383 -20.33 26.11 30.61
C ILE A 383 -19.14 26.99 30.23
N ARG A 384 -17.92 26.55 30.61
CA ARG A 384 -16.66 27.21 30.26
C ARG A 384 -15.94 26.43 29.17
N GLY A 385 -15.13 27.12 28.36
CA GLY A 385 -14.35 26.52 27.28
C GLY A 385 -15.26 26.05 26.15
N PHE A 386 -16.37 26.75 25.83
CA PHE A 386 -17.28 26.35 24.76
C PHE A 386 -16.78 26.88 23.43
N THR A 387 -16.60 25.97 22.44
CA THR A 387 -16.07 26.32 21.13
C THR A 387 -16.97 27.34 20.41
N GLY A 388 -16.36 28.43 19.99
CA GLY A 388 -17.04 29.55 19.32
C GLY A 388 -17.47 30.67 20.29
N ILE A 389 -17.43 30.47 21.62
CA ILE A 389 -17.75 31.50 22.61
C ILE A 389 -16.47 31.93 23.35
N ASP A 390 -15.91 31.06 24.17
CA ASP A 390 -14.71 31.31 25.00
C ASP A 390 -13.54 30.37 24.66
N ASP A 391 -13.72 29.49 23.67
CA ASP A 391 -12.69 28.63 23.09
C ASP A 391 -12.71 28.73 21.56
N PRO A 392 -11.55 28.82 20.88
CA PRO A 392 -11.51 29.04 19.44
C PRO A 392 -11.93 27.81 18.63
N TYR A 393 -12.48 28.05 17.45
CA TYR A 393 -12.60 27.10 16.36
C TYR A 393 -11.61 27.47 15.26
N GLU A 394 -10.72 26.54 14.92
CA GLU A 394 -9.72 26.70 13.86
C GLU A 394 -10.26 26.12 12.56
N SER A 395 -10.71 26.96 11.63
CA SER A 395 -11.17 26.50 10.31
C SER A 395 -10.10 25.71 9.58
N PRO A 396 -10.45 24.62 8.84
CA PRO A 396 -9.48 23.88 8.05
C PRO A 396 -8.87 24.76 6.95
N GLU A 397 -7.61 24.52 6.60
CA GLU A 397 -6.92 25.29 5.56
C GLU A 397 -7.27 24.82 4.15
N ASN A 398 -7.38 23.50 3.99
CA ASN A 398 -7.62 22.87 2.69
C ASN A 398 -8.62 21.70 2.86
N PRO A 399 -9.88 21.98 3.22
CA PRO A 399 -10.90 20.93 3.29
C PRO A 399 -11.24 20.45 1.89
N GLU A 400 -11.55 19.18 1.75
CA GLU A 400 -11.99 18.63 0.47
C GLU A 400 -13.34 19.17 0.04
N ILE A 401 -14.21 19.51 1.00
CA ILE A 401 -15.56 20.03 0.74
C ILE A 401 -15.90 21.12 1.75
N ILE A 402 -16.49 22.22 1.27
CA ILE A 402 -17.06 23.27 2.12
C ILE A 402 -18.57 23.31 1.88
N LEU A 403 -19.35 23.25 2.94
CA LEU A 403 -20.81 23.26 2.91
C LEU A 403 -21.36 24.54 3.54
N ASP A 404 -22.32 25.16 2.84
CA ASP A 404 -23.20 26.19 3.37
C ASP A 404 -24.51 25.54 3.82
N THR A 405 -24.90 25.71 5.07
CA THR A 405 -26.16 25.20 5.61
C THR A 405 -27.14 26.32 5.91
N VAL A 406 -26.84 27.54 5.52
CA VAL A 406 -27.73 28.69 5.66
C VAL A 406 -28.67 28.80 4.45
N THR A 407 -28.05 28.71 3.26
CA THR A 407 -28.74 28.89 1.98
C THR A 407 -29.05 27.61 1.24
N VAL A 408 -28.30 26.51 1.56
CA VAL A 408 -28.39 25.22 0.87
C VAL A 408 -29.03 24.19 1.80
N ASP A 409 -30.01 23.46 1.27
CA ASP A 409 -30.69 22.41 2.04
C ASP A 409 -29.77 21.17 2.29
N PRO A 410 -30.07 20.38 3.34
CA PRO A 410 -29.22 19.21 3.69
C PRO A 410 -29.13 18.15 2.59
N GLY A 411 -30.19 18.00 1.77
CA GLY A 411 -30.22 17.04 0.66
C GLY A 411 -29.25 17.42 -0.44
N GLU A 412 -29.20 18.71 -0.81
CA GLU A 412 -28.27 19.20 -1.81
C GLU A 412 -26.82 19.15 -1.30
N ASN A 413 -26.60 19.54 -0.05
CA ASN A 413 -25.29 19.41 0.58
C ASN A 413 -24.80 17.94 0.61
N ALA A 414 -25.69 16.99 0.91
CA ALA A 414 -25.36 15.56 0.88
C ALA A 414 -25.04 15.06 -0.55
N ARG A 415 -25.79 15.52 -1.58
CA ARG A 415 -25.49 15.19 -2.98
C ARG A 415 -24.13 15.70 -3.41
N ARG A 416 -23.73 16.91 -3.04
CA ARG A 416 -22.38 17.44 -3.30
C ARG A 416 -21.29 16.55 -2.73
N ILE A 417 -21.51 15.96 -1.54
CA ILE A 417 -20.55 14.98 -0.98
C ILE A 417 -20.55 13.69 -1.80
N VAL A 418 -21.73 13.18 -2.20
CA VAL A 418 -21.85 11.98 -3.06
C VAL A 418 -21.10 12.19 -4.38
N ASP A 419 -21.28 13.33 -5.03
CA ASP A 419 -20.61 13.64 -6.29
C ASP A 419 -19.07 13.70 -6.12
N SER A 420 -18.60 14.34 -5.06
CA SER A 420 -17.17 14.33 -4.73
C SER A 420 -16.62 12.91 -4.47
N LEU A 421 -17.40 12.04 -3.84
CA LEU A 421 -17.01 10.63 -3.63
C LEU A 421 -17.02 9.84 -4.94
N LYS A 422 -17.91 10.13 -5.89
CA LYS A 422 -17.89 9.56 -7.26
C LYS A 422 -16.67 10.00 -8.02
N GLU A 423 -16.34 11.29 -8.03
CA GLU A 423 -15.15 11.84 -8.67
C GLU A 423 -13.84 11.23 -8.11
N ARG A 424 -13.82 10.96 -6.81
CA ARG A 424 -12.69 10.30 -6.13
C ARG A 424 -12.67 8.77 -6.30
N GLY A 425 -13.70 8.19 -6.94
CA GLY A 425 -13.83 6.77 -7.22
C GLY A 425 -14.31 5.91 -6.04
N PHE A 426 -14.73 6.50 -4.92
CA PHE A 426 -15.27 5.75 -3.76
C PHE A 426 -16.71 5.27 -3.95
N LEU A 427 -17.41 5.79 -4.95
CA LEU A 427 -18.70 5.32 -5.42
C LEU A 427 -18.60 5.00 -6.91
N ARG A 428 -19.40 4.05 -7.38
CA ARG A 428 -19.56 3.83 -8.83
C ARG A 428 -20.33 4.99 -9.44
N GLY A 429 -19.90 5.44 -10.61
CA GLY A 429 -20.74 6.26 -11.47
C GLY A 429 -21.97 5.46 -11.90
N GLU A 430 -23.03 6.14 -12.27
CA GLU A 430 -24.16 5.51 -12.97
C GLU A 430 -23.64 5.02 -14.34
N GLU A 431 -23.83 3.73 -14.64
CA GLU A 431 -23.54 3.14 -15.95
C GLU A 431 -24.56 3.62 -16.97
#